data_3823192f504b2d351adbd708a3f3b528
#
_entry.id   3823192f504b2d351adbd708a3f3b528
#
_cell.length_a   1.000
_cell.length_b   1.000
_cell.length_c   1.000
_cell.angle_alpha   90.00
_cell.angle_beta   90.00
_cell.angle_gamma   90.00
#
_symmetry.space_group_name_H-M   'P 1'
#
loop_
_entity.id
_entity.type
_entity.pdbx_description
1 polymer ?
#
loop_
_entity_poly.entity_id
_entity_poly.type
_entity_poly.pdbx_seq_one_letter_code
_entity_poly.pdbx_strand_id
1 'polypeptide(L)'
;MAKKFEIRNSTAEFLIFMAEGKEQGIQVLYKKDTIWATQKAMATLFDCSADNIGLHLKNIFDAKELDKNATTEKISVVQQEGTREVRRNTLFYNLDAIISVGYRVNSRRATQFRQWCTYVLRQYAIRGYVIDKKRMENGSFIDVDYFEQLLEEIREIRLSERNFYQKLTDIYATAIDYNRDAPTTREFFKKVQNKMHYAVHGHTAAELIVDRADSEKEHMGLTTWAKAPNGKIIKSDVSIAKNYLKENELQALGRLVNAYLDMAKDMAERHIPMTMEDWAKRIDKFLDATDREILQDAGHITAEYAKEYAESEFEKYRVIQDRLFRSDFDKFDGKDPQLPLDIE
;
A
#
# COMPACT_ATOMS: atom_id res chain seq x y z
N MET A 1 -3.69 -33.62 8.11
CA MET A 1 -4.47 -33.10 9.25
C MET A 1 -4.94 -31.72 8.84
N ALA A 2 -6.25 -31.51 8.63
CA ALA A 2 -6.77 -30.18 8.30
C ALA A 2 -6.68 -29.31 9.56
N LYS A 3 -5.93 -28.21 9.49
CA LYS A 3 -5.88 -27.21 10.58
C LYS A 3 -7.29 -26.69 10.81
N LYS A 4 -7.83 -26.90 12.00
CA LYS A 4 -9.07 -26.31 12.48
C LYS A 4 -8.78 -24.82 12.69
N PHE A 5 -9.18 -23.97 11.77
CA PHE A 5 -9.06 -22.52 11.94
C PHE A 5 -10.20 -22.07 12.88
N GLU A 6 -9.92 -22.02 14.16
CA GLU A 6 -10.72 -21.29 15.12
C GLU A 6 -10.28 -19.83 15.07
N ILE A 7 -11.13 -18.96 14.55
CA ILE A 7 -10.94 -17.52 14.71
C ILE A 7 -11.32 -17.21 16.16
N ARG A 8 -10.31 -17.09 17.01
CA ARG A 8 -10.50 -16.69 18.41
C ARG A 8 -10.83 -15.20 18.46
N ASN A 9 -11.84 -14.87 19.17
CA ASN A 9 -12.45 -13.63 19.73
C ASN A 9 -11.84 -12.24 19.44
N SER A 10 -10.88 -12.04 18.56
CA SER A 10 -10.19 -10.77 18.41
C SER A 10 -10.04 -10.26 16.98
N THR A 11 -10.66 -10.89 16.01
CA THR A 11 -10.25 -10.69 14.63
C THR A 11 -10.91 -9.55 13.85
N ALA A 12 -11.92 -8.92 14.33
CA ALA A 12 -12.43 -7.64 13.87
C ALA A 12 -13.40 -7.12 14.93
N GLU A 13 -13.52 -5.83 15.13
CA GLU A 13 -14.57 -5.24 15.98
C GLU A 13 -15.96 -5.77 15.59
N PHE A 14 -16.15 -6.09 14.34
CA PHE A 14 -17.31 -6.79 13.80
C PHE A 14 -17.53 -8.17 14.44
N LEU A 15 -16.48 -8.96 14.62
CA LEU A 15 -16.56 -10.27 15.29
C LEU A 15 -16.64 -10.12 16.82
N ILE A 16 -16.05 -9.06 17.39
CA ILE A 16 -16.17 -8.70 18.81
C ILE A 16 -17.59 -8.23 19.12
N PHE A 17 -18.16 -7.40 18.27
CA PHE A 17 -19.56 -7.00 18.31
C PHE A 17 -20.51 -8.22 18.38
N MET A 18 -20.08 -9.33 17.81
CA MET A 18 -20.80 -10.61 17.78
C MET A 18 -20.66 -11.43 19.06
N ALA A 19 -19.56 -11.25 19.78
CA ALA A 19 -19.23 -12.02 20.98
C ALA A 19 -19.81 -11.42 22.28
N GLU A 20 -20.19 -10.15 22.28
CA GLU A 20 -20.83 -9.51 23.44
C GLU A 20 -22.23 -10.09 23.71
N GLY A 21 -22.27 -11.24 24.37
CA GLY A 21 -23.50 -11.78 24.94
C GLY A 21 -23.79 -13.27 24.79
N LYS A 22 -22.91 -14.08 24.16
CA LYS A 22 -23.07 -15.54 24.20
C LYS A 22 -21.72 -16.23 24.25
N GLU A 23 -21.53 -17.13 25.21
CA GLU A 23 -20.35 -17.98 25.40
C GLU A 23 -20.03 -18.95 24.23
N GLN A 24 -20.81 -18.97 23.18
CA GLN A 24 -20.60 -19.76 21.97
C GLN A 24 -20.40 -18.80 20.81
N GLY A 25 -19.14 -18.59 20.40
CA GLY A 25 -18.77 -17.77 19.26
C GLY A 25 -19.43 -18.28 17.96
N ILE A 26 -19.80 -17.35 17.10
CA ILE A 26 -20.31 -17.67 15.77
C ILE A 26 -19.15 -18.25 14.96
N GLN A 27 -19.33 -19.43 14.38
CA GLN A 27 -18.33 -20.05 13.52
C GLN A 27 -18.27 -19.32 12.19
N VAL A 28 -17.19 -18.60 11.95
CA VAL A 28 -16.85 -18.02 10.67
C VAL A 28 -15.53 -18.62 10.16
N LEU A 29 -15.38 -18.69 8.85
CA LEU A 29 -14.19 -19.19 8.20
C LEU A 29 -13.49 -18.03 7.51
N TYR A 30 -12.18 -17.87 7.72
CA TYR A 30 -11.35 -16.96 6.93
C TYR A 30 -10.66 -17.73 5.80
N LYS A 31 -10.87 -17.29 4.55
CA LYS A 31 -10.32 -17.93 3.35
C LYS A 31 -10.34 -16.94 2.20
N LYS A 32 -9.27 -16.88 1.38
CA LYS A 32 -9.16 -15.99 0.21
C LYS A 32 -9.41 -14.52 0.59
N ASP A 33 -8.74 -14.05 1.63
CA ASP A 33 -8.80 -12.66 2.12
C ASP A 33 -10.20 -12.14 2.47
N THR A 34 -11.15 -13.05 2.72
CA THR A 34 -12.51 -12.70 3.14
C THR A 34 -13.05 -13.63 4.23
N ILE A 35 -14.11 -13.19 4.88
CA ILE A 35 -14.81 -13.93 5.92
C ILE A 35 -16.00 -14.65 5.29
N TRP A 36 -16.15 -15.92 5.66
CA TRP A 36 -17.25 -16.77 5.19
C TRP A 36 -18.11 -17.22 6.37
N ALA A 37 -19.42 -17.12 6.24
CA ALA A 37 -20.39 -17.58 7.23
C ALA A 37 -21.48 -18.43 6.59
N THR A 38 -22.02 -19.37 7.37
CA THR A 38 -23.21 -20.13 6.96
C THR A 38 -24.47 -19.29 7.17
N GLN A 39 -25.55 -19.66 6.52
CA GLN A 39 -26.88 -19.07 6.75
C GLN A 39 -27.31 -19.16 8.22
N LYS A 40 -27.00 -20.26 8.90
CA LYS A 40 -27.26 -20.45 10.33
C LYS A 40 -26.40 -19.50 11.19
N ALA A 41 -25.14 -19.33 10.83
CA ALA A 41 -24.26 -18.38 11.53
C ALA A 41 -24.76 -16.93 11.38
N MET A 42 -25.20 -16.53 10.18
CA MET A 42 -25.80 -15.21 9.95
C MET A 42 -27.12 -15.03 10.74
N ALA A 43 -27.95 -16.06 10.85
CA ALA A 43 -29.17 -16.02 11.65
C ALA A 43 -28.88 -15.75 13.13
N THR A 44 -27.85 -16.41 13.67
CA THR A 44 -27.36 -16.15 15.03
C THR A 44 -26.78 -14.74 15.17
N LEU A 45 -26.02 -14.30 14.17
CA LEU A 45 -25.41 -12.98 14.10
C LEU A 45 -26.45 -11.86 14.20
N PHE A 46 -27.44 -11.93 13.35
CA PHE A 46 -28.43 -10.87 13.22
C PHE A 46 -29.68 -11.10 14.13
N ASP A 47 -29.65 -12.12 14.96
CA ASP A 47 -30.76 -12.46 15.88
C ASP A 47 -32.11 -12.59 15.14
N CYS A 48 -32.14 -13.50 14.16
CA CYS A 48 -33.31 -13.78 13.34
C CYS A 48 -33.35 -15.27 12.93
N SER A 49 -34.37 -15.70 12.20
CA SER A 49 -34.46 -17.08 11.74
C SER A 49 -33.59 -17.33 10.51
N ALA A 50 -33.15 -18.58 10.32
CA ALA A 50 -32.40 -18.97 9.13
C ALA A 50 -33.24 -18.78 7.85
N ASP A 51 -34.55 -19.00 7.91
CA ASP A 51 -35.46 -18.79 6.78
C ASP A 51 -35.51 -17.31 6.35
N ASN A 52 -35.50 -16.37 7.33
CA ASN A 52 -35.44 -14.94 7.03
C ASN A 52 -34.15 -14.58 6.32
N ILE A 53 -33.01 -15.13 6.77
CA ILE A 53 -31.73 -14.96 6.04
C ILE A 53 -31.81 -15.53 4.62
N GLY A 54 -32.40 -16.72 4.46
CA GLY A 54 -32.58 -17.35 3.16
C GLY A 54 -33.40 -16.50 2.19
N LEU A 55 -34.48 -15.88 2.70
CA LEU A 55 -35.31 -14.97 1.91
C LEU A 55 -34.53 -13.73 1.46
N HIS A 56 -33.75 -13.11 2.37
CA HIS A 56 -32.92 -11.96 2.01
C HIS A 56 -31.83 -12.32 0.98
N LEU A 57 -31.15 -13.45 1.14
CA LEU A 57 -30.17 -13.94 0.18
C LEU A 57 -30.79 -14.18 -1.19
N LYS A 58 -31.96 -14.82 -1.22
CA LYS A 58 -32.71 -15.02 -2.48
C LYS A 58 -32.99 -13.67 -3.16
N ASN A 59 -33.54 -12.72 -2.44
CA ASN A 59 -33.86 -11.39 -2.99
C ASN A 59 -32.62 -10.62 -3.49
N ILE A 60 -31.47 -10.78 -2.81
CA ILE A 60 -30.18 -10.17 -3.21
C ILE A 60 -29.73 -10.73 -4.57
N PHE A 61 -29.80 -12.07 -4.73
CA PHE A 61 -29.37 -12.73 -5.95
C PHE A 61 -30.38 -12.52 -7.10
N ASP A 62 -31.66 -12.56 -6.82
CA ASP A 62 -32.74 -12.32 -7.82
C ASP A 62 -32.69 -10.87 -8.34
N ALA A 63 -32.35 -9.91 -7.48
CA ALA A 63 -32.14 -8.51 -7.85
C ALA A 63 -30.79 -8.26 -8.55
N LYS A 64 -29.93 -9.26 -8.68
CA LYS A 64 -28.56 -9.15 -9.22
C LYS A 64 -27.68 -8.12 -8.49
N GLU A 65 -27.96 -7.89 -7.22
CA GLU A 65 -27.13 -7.02 -6.37
C GLU A 65 -25.75 -7.66 -6.15
N LEU A 66 -25.71 -8.98 -6.00
CA LEU A 66 -24.49 -9.78 -5.91
C LEU A 66 -24.55 -10.98 -6.88
N ASP A 67 -23.38 -11.36 -7.41
CA ASP A 67 -23.25 -12.62 -8.15
C ASP A 67 -23.19 -13.79 -7.16
N LYS A 68 -24.10 -14.73 -7.29
CA LYS A 68 -24.17 -15.88 -6.42
C LYS A 68 -22.91 -16.76 -6.49
N ASN A 69 -22.31 -16.94 -7.66
CA ASN A 69 -21.13 -17.80 -7.83
C ASN A 69 -19.89 -17.15 -7.23
N ALA A 70 -19.78 -15.81 -7.29
CA ALA A 70 -18.67 -15.06 -6.70
C ALA A 70 -18.78 -14.97 -5.16
N THR A 71 -19.98 -15.06 -4.61
CA THR A 71 -20.23 -14.80 -3.17
C THR A 71 -20.60 -16.04 -2.37
N THR A 72 -20.67 -17.23 -3.00
CA THR A 72 -20.96 -18.50 -2.32
C THR A 72 -19.94 -19.58 -2.63
N GLU A 73 -19.63 -20.41 -1.64
CA GLU A 73 -18.76 -21.58 -1.80
C GLU A 73 -19.28 -22.77 -0.98
N LYS A 74 -19.28 -23.97 -1.58
CA LYS A 74 -19.57 -25.21 -0.85
C LYS A 74 -18.28 -25.72 -0.20
N ILE A 75 -18.27 -25.76 1.12
CA ILE A 75 -17.10 -26.16 1.90
C ILE A 75 -17.48 -27.43 2.68
N SER A 76 -16.61 -28.44 2.63
CA SER A 76 -16.76 -29.68 3.39
C SER A 76 -16.37 -29.43 4.86
N VAL A 77 -17.33 -29.51 5.76
CA VAL A 77 -17.16 -29.30 7.20
C VAL A 77 -17.41 -30.60 7.94
N VAL A 78 -16.53 -30.90 8.92
CA VAL A 78 -16.74 -32.02 9.83
C VAL A 78 -17.62 -31.53 10.99
N GLN A 79 -18.78 -32.12 11.12
CA GLN A 79 -19.72 -31.85 12.23
C GLN A 79 -19.81 -33.07 13.14
N GLN A 80 -19.84 -32.82 14.43
CA GLN A 80 -20.02 -33.90 15.42
C GLN A 80 -21.52 -34.12 15.66
N GLU A 81 -22.02 -35.31 15.27
CA GLU A 81 -23.37 -35.74 15.52
C GLU A 81 -23.35 -36.87 16.55
N GLY A 82 -23.59 -36.51 17.82
CA GLY A 82 -23.38 -37.44 18.93
C GLY A 82 -21.93 -37.86 19.07
N THR A 83 -21.66 -39.17 18.92
CA THR A 83 -20.30 -39.75 18.98
C THR A 83 -19.62 -39.88 17.60
N ARG A 84 -20.27 -39.49 16.51
CA ARG A 84 -19.77 -39.68 15.15
C ARG A 84 -19.37 -38.36 14.51
N GLU A 85 -18.23 -38.35 13.81
CA GLU A 85 -17.82 -37.27 12.92
C GLU A 85 -18.44 -37.48 11.53
N VAL A 86 -19.27 -36.53 11.08
CA VAL A 86 -19.90 -36.57 9.77
C VAL A 86 -19.39 -35.43 8.92
N ARG A 87 -18.93 -35.72 7.71
CA ARG A 87 -18.54 -34.69 6.73
C ARG A 87 -19.78 -34.25 5.96
N ARG A 88 -20.08 -32.94 6.00
CA ARG A 88 -21.17 -32.34 5.24
C ARG A 88 -20.65 -31.20 4.36
N ASN A 89 -21.12 -31.16 3.10
CA ASN A 89 -20.91 -30.01 2.23
C ASN A 89 -21.90 -28.91 2.62
N THR A 90 -21.39 -27.88 3.28
CA THR A 90 -22.20 -26.75 3.75
C THR A 90 -21.95 -25.55 2.85
N LEU A 91 -23.02 -24.83 2.49
CA LEU A 91 -22.91 -23.59 1.72
C LEU A 91 -22.51 -22.44 2.63
N PHE A 92 -21.43 -21.76 2.26
CA PHE A 92 -20.93 -20.56 2.91
C PHE A 92 -21.12 -19.34 2.02
N TYR A 93 -21.24 -18.19 2.62
CA TYR A 93 -21.43 -16.89 2.02
C TYR A 93 -20.32 -15.97 2.45
N ASN A 94 -19.73 -15.20 1.52
CA ASN A 94 -18.62 -14.30 1.82
C ASN A 94 -19.07 -13.04 2.56
N LEU A 95 -18.12 -12.15 2.88
CA LEU A 95 -18.37 -10.91 3.62
C LEU A 95 -19.36 -9.98 2.90
N ASP A 96 -19.34 -9.92 1.57
CA ASP A 96 -20.25 -9.07 0.80
C ASP A 96 -21.71 -9.50 1.02
N ALA A 97 -21.96 -10.81 0.95
CA ALA A 97 -23.28 -11.37 1.22
C ALA A 97 -23.72 -11.14 2.69
N ILE A 98 -22.79 -11.25 3.65
CA ILE A 98 -23.08 -10.99 5.07
C ILE A 98 -23.47 -9.51 5.26
N ILE A 99 -22.76 -8.59 4.63
CA ILE A 99 -23.03 -7.14 4.70
C ILE A 99 -24.40 -6.84 4.09
N SER A 100 -24.65 -7.31 2.87
CA SER A 100 -25.92 -7.07 2.16
C SER A 100 -27.13 -7.60 2.93
N VAL A 101 -27.01 -8.77 3.56
CA VAL A 101 -28.05 -9.32 4.45
C VAL A 101 -28.24 -8.44 5.70
N GLY A 102 -27.14 -7.99 6.33
CA GLY A 102 -27.18 -7.15 7.53
C GLY A 102 -27.87 -5.82 7.32
N TYR A 103 -27.82 -5.27 6.11
CA TYR A 103 -28.58 -4.06 5.74
C TYR A 103 -30.07 -4.30 5.55
N ARG A 104 -30.50 -5.53 5.26
CA ARG A 104 -31.90 -5.89 4.98
C ARG A 104 -32.66 -6.45 6.18
N VAL A 105 -31.95 -7.12 7.10
CA VAL A 105 -32.57 -7.71 8.28
C VAL A 105 -33.10 -6.63 9.22
N ASN A 106 -34.33 -6.82 9.71
CA ASN A 106 -34.96 -5.94 10.69
C ASN A 106 -34.84 -6.54 12.09
N SER A 107 -33.70 -6.30 12.77
CA SER A 107 -33.47 -6.69 14.14
C SER A 107 -32.65 -5.65 14.88
N ARG A 108 -32.64 -5.70 16.22
CA ARG A 108 -31.78 -4.81 17.02
C ARG A 108 -30.31 -5.02 16.70
N ARG A 109 -29.86 -6.26 16.53
CA ARG A 109 -28.47 -6.58 16.15
C ARG A 109 -28.10 -6.10 14.76
N ALA A 110 -28.97 -6.27 13.78
CA ALA A 110 -28.75 -5.73 12.44
C ALA A 110 -28.67 -4.18 12.46
N THR A 111 -29.45 -3.52 13.31
CA THR A 111 -29.35 -2.06 13.49
C THR A 111 -27.99 -1.65 14.07
N GLN A 112 -27.50 -2.34 15.10
CA GLN A 112 -26.18 -2.11 15.67
C GLN A 112 -25.07 -2.36 14.63
N PHE A 113 -25.21 -3.43 13.84
CA PHE A 113 -24.30 -3.74 12.73
C PHE A 113 -24.24 -2.59 11.71
N ARG A 114 -25.38 -2.06 11.27
CA ARG A 114 -25.42 -0.91 10.36
C ARG A 114 -24.78 0.36 10.95
N GLN A 115 -24.98 0.60 12.26
CA GLN A 115 -24.33 1.71 12.97
C GLN A 115 -22.81 1.56 12.97
N TRP A 116 -22.31 0.34 13.22
CA TRP A 116 -20.88 0.03 13.14
C TRP A 116 -20.34 0.19 11.72
N CYS A 117 -20.97 -0.35 10.69
CA CYS A 117 -20.59 -0.14 9.30
C CYS A 117 -20.52 1.35 8.94
N THR A 118 -21.52 2.12 9.36
CA THR A 118 -21.57 3.58 9.13
C THR A 118 -20.41 4.28 9.84
N TYR A 119 -20.06 3.86 11.04
CA TYR A 119 -18.91 4.40 11.77
C TYR A 119 -17.61 4.14 11.01
N VAL A 120 -17.36 2.90 10.57
CA VAL A 120 -16.17 2.51 9.80
C VAL A 120 -16.07 3.31 8.49
N LEU A 121 -17.15 3.34 7.71
CA LEU A 121 -17.20 4.10 6.45
C LEU A 121 -16.96 5.59 6.66
N ARG A 122 -17.51 6.19 7.73
CA ARG A 122 -17.28 7.59 8.08
C ARG A 122 -15.81 7.85 8.41
N GLN A 123 -15.17 6.96 9.20
CA GLN A 123 -13.74 7.12 9.49
C GLN A 123 -12.91 7.08 8.20
N TYR A 124 -13.18 6.11 7.32
CA TYR A 124 -12.51 6.01 6.03
C TYR A 124 -12.76 7.23 5.14
N ALA A 125 -14.01 7.67 5.00
CA ALA A 125 -14.37 8.82 4.15
C ALA A 125 -13.74 10.14 4.61
N ILE A 126 -13.58 10.33 5.93
CA ILE A 126 -13.02 11.57 6.49
C ILE A 126 -11.49 11.51 6.55
N ARG A 127 -10.92 10.38 6.95
CA ARG A 127 -9.49 10.24 7.24
C ARG A 127 -8.69 9.57 6.14
N GLY A 128 -9.35 8.87 5.22
CA GLY A 128 -8.72 8.05 4.19
C GLY A 128 -8.18 6.69 4.67
N TYR A 129 -8.36 6.37 5.98
CA TYR A 129 -7.93 5.10 6.56
C TYR A 129 -8.75 4.71 7.78
N VAL A 130 -8.75 3.40 8.10
CA VAL A 130 -9.28 2.84 9.35
C VAL A 130 -8.22 1.90 9.92
N ILE A 131 -7.86 2.09 11.20
CA ILE A 131 -6.89 1.25 11.91
C ILE A 131 -7.53 0.71 13.18
N ASP A 132 -7.55 -0.60 13.33
CA ASP A 132 -7.90 -1.27 14.57
C ASP A 132 -6.68 -1.34 15.51
N LYS A 133 -6.52 -0.28 16.34
CA LYS A 133 -5.38 -0.16 17.26
C LYS A 133 -5.29 -1.31 18.25
N LYS A 134 -6.42 -1.76 18.82
CA LYS A 134 -6.44 -2.84 19.82
C LYS A 134 -5.91 -4.14 19.23
N ARG A 135 -6.32 -4.43 18.00
CA ARG A 135 -5.85 -5.60 17.26
C ARG A 135 -4.36 -5.51 16.95
N MET A 136 -3.87 -4.32 16.58
CA MET A 136 -2.45 -4.07 16.32
C MET A 136 -1.61 -4.24 17.59
N GLU A 137 -2.05 -3.70 18.73
CA GLU A 137 -1.35 -3.78 20.01
C GLU A 137 -1.30 -5.22 20.57
N ASN A 138 -2.35 -5.99 20.39
CA ASN A 138 -2.46 -7.34 20.93
C ASN A 138 -1.88 -8.44 20.04
N GLY A 139 -1.38 -8.12 18.86
CA GLY A 139 -0.83 -9.10 17.91
C GLY A 139 -1.84 -10.12 17.39
N SER A 140 -3.15 -9.82 17.50
CA SER A 140 -4.24 -10.71 17.09
C SER A 140 -4.53 -10.55 15.60
N PHE A 141 -3.54 -10.78 14.75
CA PHE A 141 -3.70 -10.68 13.31
C PHE A 141 -4.39 -11.92 12.74
N ILE A 142 -5.19 -11.73 11.70
CA ILE A 142 -5.75 -12.83 10.91
C ILE A 142 -4.62 -13.52 10.15
N ASP A 143 -3.69 -12.70 9.65
CA ASP A 143 -2.45 -13.14 9.00
C ASP A 143 -1.29 -12.26 9.48
N VAL A 144 -0.12 -12.85 9.71
CA VAL A 144 1.09 -12.15 10.19
C VAL A 144 1.56 -11.14 9.14
N ASP A 145 1.37 -11.47 7.86
CA ASP A 145 1.82 -10.65 6.73
C ASP A 145 1.08 -9.30 6.64
N TYR A 146 -0.16 -9.19 7.14
CA TYR A 146 -0.89 -7.92 7.11
C TYR A 146 -0.25 -6.80 7.94
N PHE A 147 0.44 -7.16 9.01
CA PHE A 147 1.16 -6.15 9.80
C PHE A 147 2.37 -5.61 9.05
N GLU A 148 3.14 -6.50 8.44
CA GLU A 148 4.29 -6.12 7.61
C GLU A 148 3.86 -5.30 6.39
N GLN A 149 2.77 -5.69 5.72
CA GLN A 149 2.18 -4.92 4.62
C GLN A 149 1.77 -3.52 5.06
N LEU A 150 1.08 -3.38 6.19
CA LEU A 150 0.70 -2.07 6.73
C LEU A 150 1.92 -1.20 7.05
N LEU A 151 2.97 -1.80 7.63
CA LEU A 151 4.20 -1.06 7.90
C LEU A 151 4.87 -0.59 6.60
N GLU A 152 4.83 -1.40 5.55
CA GLU A 152 5.37 -1.02 4.24
C GLU A 152 4.54 0.09 3.59
N GLU A 153 3.21 0.00 3.58
CA GLU A 153 2.33 1.06 3.10
C GLU A 153 2.57 2.40 3.84
N ILE A 154 2.73 2.35 5.17
CA ILE A 154 3.07 3.54 5.96
C ILE A 154 4.43 4.10 5.55
N ARG A 155 5.42 3.24 5.29
CA ARG A 155 6.74 3.65 4.80
C ARG A 155 6.64 4.32 3.43
N GLU A 156 5.91 3.72 2.49
CA GLU A 156 5.69 4.28 1.15
C GLU A 156 5.01 5.66 1.19
N ILE A 157 3.98 5.84 2.03
CA ILE A 157 3.30 7.12 2.23
C ILE A 157 4.29 8.18 2.76
N ARG A 158 5.16 7.79 3.71
CA ARG A 158 6.21 8.69 4.23
C ARG A 158 7.26 9.02 3.17
N LEU A 159 7.52 8.08 2.26
CA LEU A 159 8.50 8.20 1.18
C LEU A 159 8.05 9.05 0.00
N SER A 160 6.79 9.45 -0.09
CA SER A 160 6.42 10.37 -1.14
C SER A 160 7.35 11.60 -1.05
N GLU A 161 8.10 11.85 -2.10
CA GLU A 161 9.17 12.87 -2.16
C GLU A 161 8.75 14.20 -1.53
N ARG A 162 7.53 14.63 -1.84
CA ARG A 162 6.98 15.87 -1.30
C ARG A 162 6.85 15.86 0.22
N ASN A 163 6.36 14.76 0.81
CA ASN A 163 6.18 14.66 2.26
C ASN A 163 7.52 14.53 2.99
N PHE A 164 8.49 13.85 2.38
CA PHE A 164 9.84 13.74 2.91
C PHE A 164 10.53 15.10 2.98
N TYR A 165 10.57 15.83 1.85
CA TYR A 165 11.19 17.15 1.81
C TYR A 165 10.48 18.15 2.71
N GLN A 166 9.16 18.09 2.81
CA GLN A 166 8.41 18.97 3.70
C GLN A 166 8.80 18.72 5.16
N LYS A 167 8.81 17.46 5.59
CA LYS A 167 9.23 17.12 6.98
C LYS A 167 10.68 17.45 7.27
N LEU A 168 11.57 17.20 6.32
CA LEU A 168 12.97 17.56 6.44
C LEU A 168 13.12 19.09 6.56
N THR A 169 12.38 19.85 5.77
CA THR A 169 12.33 21.31 5.84
C THR A 169 11.78 21.79 7.18
N ASP A 170 10.72 21.17 7.70
CA ASP A 170 10.12 21.50 8.99
C ASP A 170 11.13 21.29 10.14
N ILE A 171 11.90 20.19 10.10
CA ILE A 171 12.96 19.93 11.10
C ILE A 171 14.08 20.96 10.99
N TYR A 172 14.57 21.23 9.78
CA TYR A 172 15.66 22.19 9.58
C TYR A 172 15.24 23.64 9.81
N ALA A 173 13.94 23.95 9.69
CA ALA A 173 13.42 25.25 10.10
C ALA A 173 13.58 25.51 11.60
N THR A 174 13.90 24.49 12.40
CA THR A 174 14.28 24.66 13.82
C THR A 174 15.74 25.08 14.02
N ALA A 175 16.57 25.10 12.96
CA ALA A 175 17.94 25.56 13.06
C ALA A 175 18.01 27.06 13.34
N ILE A 176 18.97 27.45 14.16
CA ILE A 176 19.13 28.85 14.66
C ILE A 176 19.42 29.82 13.51
N ASP A 177 20.13 29.33 12.48
CA ASP A 177 20.60 30.08 11.32
C ASP A 177 19.80 29.77 10.05
N TYR A 178 18.63 29.14 10.20
CA TYR A 178 17.80 28.79 9.04
C TYR A 178 17.27 30.03 8.31
N ASN A 179 17.53 30.09 7.02
CA ASN A 179 16.96 31.06 6.12
C ASN A 179 16.41 30.37 4.87
N ARG A 180 15.08 30.36 4.71
CA ARG A 180 14.39 29.66 3.63
C ARG A 180 14.85 30.07 2.22
N ASP A 181 15.17 31.35 2.06
CA ASP A 181 15.48 31.93 0.73
C ASP A 181 16.98 31.93 0.43
N ALA A 182 17.80 31.52 1.39
CA ALA A 182 19.24 31.49 1.19
C ALA A 182 19.65 30.40 0.18
N PRO A 183 20.55 30.72 -0.77
CA PRO A 183 21.11 29.72 -1.70
C PRO A 183 21.73 28.54 -0.96
N THR A 184 22.39 28.80 0.17
CA THR A 184 23.02 27.79 1.03
C THR A 184 22.04 26.75 1.56
N THR A 185 20.81 27.14 1.85
CA THR A 185 19.74 26.23 2.30
C THR A 185 19.34 25.28 1.16
N ARG A 186 19.22 25.77 -0.06
CA ARG A 186 18.90 24.91 -1.23
C ARG A 186 20.02 23.92 -1.55
N GLU A 187 21.26 24.35 -1.47
CA GLU A 187 22.43 23.49 -1.64
C GLU A 187 22.51 22.44 -0.54
N PHE A 188 22.18 22.80 0.67
CA PHE A 188 22.13 21.87 1.80
C PHE A 188 21.14 20.73 1.53
N PHE A 189 19.90 21.02 1.09
CA PHE A 189 18.92 19.98 0.77
C PHE A 189 19.38 19.06 -0.35
N LYS A 190 20.03 19.61 -1.40
CA LYS A 190 20.62 18.80 -2.48
C LYS A 190 21.71 17.85 -1.95
N LYS A 191 22.58 18.35 -1.07
CA LYS A 191 23.63 17.53 -0.44
C LYS A 191 23.05 16.40 0.41
N VAL A 192 22.03 16.69 1.21
CA VAL A 192 21.33 15.68 2.02
C VAL A 192 20.72 14.59 1.14
N GLN A 193 20.04 14.99 0.08
CA GLN A 193 19.46 14.05 -0.89
C GLN A 193 20.52 13.15 -1.51
N ASN A 194 21.59 13.73 -2.04
CA ASN A 194 22.67 12.98 -2.67
C ASN A 194 23.35 12.02 -1.68
N LYS A 195 23.59 12.43 -0.43
CA LYS A 195 24.15 11.55 0.60
C LYS A 195 23.25 10.35 0.90
N MET A 196 21.92 10.56 0.99
CA MET A 196 20.96 9.47 1.22
C MET A 196 20.91 8.49 0.04
N HIS A 197 20.91 8.99 -1.20
CA HIS A 197 20.99 8.14 -2.39
C HIS A 197 22.29 7.36 -2.41
N TYR A 198 23.42 8.03 -2.25
CA TYR A 198 24.74 7.41 -2.28
C TYR A 198 24.87 6.32 -1.21
N ALA A 199 24.40 6.55 -0.02
CA ALA A 199 24.38 5.58 1.07
C ALA A 199 23.57 4.30 0.78
N VAL A 200 22.68 4.32 -0.22
CA VAL A 200 21.84 3.16 -0.59
C VAL A 200 22.42 2.37 -1.76
N HIS A 201 22.91 3.06 -2.79
CA HIS A 201 23.30 2.41 -4.05
C HIS A 201 24.64 2.91 -4.63
N GLY A 202 25.41 3.71 -3.89
CA GLY A 202 26.75 4.14 -4.29
C GLY A 202 26.80 5.21 -5.39
N HIS A 203 25.66 5.86 -5.70
CA HIS A 203 25.58 6.89 -6.74
C HIS A 203 24.83 8.12 -6.21
N THR A 204 25.15 9.29 -6.71
CA THR A 204 24.29 10.46 -6.57
C THR A 204 23.04 10.31 -7.45
N ALA A 205 22.05 11.16 -7.25
CA ALA A 205 20.85 11.15 -8.09
C ALA A 205 21.15 11.34 -9.59
N ALA A 206 22.11 12.20 -9.92
CA ALA A 206 22.55 12.45 -11.30
C ALA A 206 23.29 11.23 -11.89
N GLU A 207 24.18 10.64 -11.14
CA GLU A 207 24.94 9.46 -11.56
C GLU A 207 24.01 8.25 -11.78
N LEU A 208 23.01 8.07 -10.92
CA LEU A 208 22.02 7.01 -11.08
C LEU A 208 21.24 7.12 -12.39
N ILE A 209 20.81 8.34 -12.73
CA ILE A 209 20.11 8.60 -14.00
C ILE A 209 20.98 8.20 -15.17
N VAL A 210 22.25 8.64 -15.21
CA VAL A 210 23.16 8.36 -16.33
C VAL A 210 23.51 6.87 -16.41
N ASP A 211 23.66 6.19 -15.27
CA ASP A 211 23.94 4.75 -15.23
C ASP A 211 22.78 3.89 -15.76
N ARG A 212 21.55 4.32 -15.53
CA ARG A 212 20.37 3.48 -15.78
C ARG A 212 19.53 3.87 -16.97
N ALA A 213 19.51 5.15 -17.35
CA ALA A 213 18.76 5.62 -18.52
C ALA A 213 19.37 5.08 -19.81
N ASP A 214 18.63 4.23 -20.50
CA ASP A 214 19.09 3.55 -21.70
C ASP A 214 17.89 3.24 -22.60
N SER A 215 17.89 3.84 -23.79
CA SER A 215 16.81 3.70 -24.78
C SER A 215 16.59 2.27 -25.28
N GLU A 216 17.58 1.38 -25.12
CA GLU A 216 17.49 -0.02 -25.52
C GLU A 216 16.88 -0.91 -24.43
N LYS A 217 16.84 -0.43 -23.20
CA LYS A 217 16.22 -1.18 -22.10
C LYS A 217 14.70 -1.06 -22.09
N GLU A 218 14.05 -2.07 -21.55
CA GLU A 218 12.62 -2.04 -21.27
C GLU A 218 12.30 -0.82 -20.41
N HIS A 219 11.26 -0.08 -20.79
CA HIS A 219 10.86 1.17 -20.14
C HIS A 219 12.00 2.18 -19.98
N MET A 220 13.01 2.12 -20.86
CA MET A 220 14.18 3.01 -20.80
C MET A 220 14.97 2.87 -19.48
N GLY A 221 14.87 1.73 -18.81
CA GLY A 221 15.46 1.46 -17.50
C GLY A 221 14.69 2.03 -16.31
N LEU A 222 13.53 2.68 -16.53
CA LEU A 222 12.65 3.14 -15.45
C LEU A 222 11.91 1.95 -14.82
N THR A 223 11.79 1.98 -13.50
CA THR A 223 10.98 1.03 -12.72
C THR A 223 9.58 1.57 -12.44
N THR A 224 9.40 2.90 -12.47
CA THR A 224 8.13 3.60 -12.34
C THR A 224 8.10 4.92 -13.09
N TRP A 225 6.92 5.45 -13.41
CA TRP A 225 6.70 6.75 -14.05
C TRP A 225 5.27 7.23 -13.76
N ALA A 226 4.94 8.46 -14.10
CA ALA A 226 3.67 9.11 -13.72
C ALA A 226 2.41 8.33 -14.11
N LYS A 227 2.47 7.55 -15.21
CA LYS A 227 1.34 6.74 -15.72
C LYS A 227 1.64 5.23 -15.73
N ALA A 228 2.57 4.78 -14.88
CA ALA A 228 2.90 3.36 -14.76
C ALA A 228 1.69 2.55 -14.26
N PRO A 229 1.60 1.23 -14.56
CA PRO A 229 2.49 0.48 -15.46
C PRO A 229 2.09 0.60 -16.95
N ASN A 230 0.87 0.98 -17.29
CA ASN A 230 0.30 0.85 -18.63
C ASN A 230 0.34 2.12 -19.47
N GLY A 231 0.66 3.27 -18.90
CA GLY A 231 0.70 4.54 -19.62
C GLY A 231 2.07 4.85 -20.19
N LYS A 232 2.13 5.78 -21.17
CA LYS A 232 3.39 6.20 -21.78
C LYS A 232 4.28 6.93 -20.78
N ILE A 233 5.60 6.67 -20.88
CA ILE A 233 6.65 7.47 -20.24
C ILE A 233 6.67 8.83 -20.94
N ILE A 234 6.77 9.89 -20.17
CA ILE A 234 6.86 11.27 -20.65
C ILE A 234 8.21 11.89 -20.28
N LYS A 235 8.58 12.94 -20.99
CA LYS A 235 9.88 13.60 -20.85
C LYS A 235 10.22 14.04 -19.43
N SER A 236 9.22 14.42 -18.63
CA SER A 236 9.43 14.77 -17.22
C SER A 236 9.77 13.58 -16.32
N ASP A 237 9.42 12.36 -16.71
CA ASP A 237 9.66 11.17 -15.89
C ASP A 237 11.13 10.77 -15.88
N VAL A 238 11.83 10.97 -17.02
CA VAL A 238 13.19 10.46 -17.23
C VAL A 238 14.28 11.24 -16.50
N SER A 239 13.97 12.42 -16.00
CA SER A 239 14.91 13.24 -15.21
C SER A 239 14.74 13.05 -13.69
N ILE A 240 13.92 12.10 -13.25
CA ILE A 240 13.63 11.82 -11.84
C ILE A 240 14.38 10.56 -11.42
N ALA A 241 15.43 10.69 -10.61
CA ALA A 241 16.28 9.57 -10.19
C ALA A 241 15.50 8.44 -9.48
N LYS A 242 14.47 8.80 -8.68
CA LYS A 242 13.60 7.84 -8.00
C LYS A 242 12.95 6.85 -8.97
N ASN A 243 12.65 7.27 -10.17
CA ASN A 243 12.00 6.43 -11.18
C ASN A 243 12.89 5.28 -11.69
N TYR A 244 14.18 5.32 -11.41
CA TYR A 244 15.17 4.29 -11.76
C TYR A 244 15.54 3.37 -10.58
N LEU A 245 15.02 3.62 -9.36
CA LEU A 245 15.32 2.79 -8.20
C LEU A 245 14.64 1.43 -8.31
N LYS A 246 15.40 0.38 -8.00
CA LYS A 246 14.84 -0.96 -7.83
C LYS A 246 14.03 -1.02 -6.54
N GLU A 247 13.10 -1.95 -6.45
CA GLU A 247 12.23 -2.16 -5.28
C GLU A 247 13.02 -2.20 -3.96
N ASN A 248 14.06 -3.03 -3.90
CA ASN A 248 14.91 -3.16 -2.72
C ASN A 248 15.67 -1.88 -2.35
N GLU A 249 16.08 -1.09 -3.34
CA GLU A 249 16.75 0.21 -3.13
C GLU A 249 15.75 1.26 -2.62
N LEU A 250 14.55 1.27 -3.17
CA LEU A 250 13.48 2.15 -2.72
C LEU A 250 13.11 1.86 -1.26
N GLN A 251 12.97 0.59 -0.90
CA GLN A 251 12.72 0.16 0.47
C GLN A 251 13.88 0.51 1.41
N ALA A 252 15.13 0.32 0.97
CA ALA A 252 16.32 0.68 1.75
C ALA A 252 16.40 2.19 1.98
N LEU A 253 16.17 2.99 0.94
CA LEU A 253 16.11 4.46 1.04
C LEU A 253 15.03 4.88 2.03
N GLY A 254 13.86 4.25 1.97
CA GLY A 254 12.76 4.49 2.87
C GLY A 254 13.08 4.23 4.32
N ARG A 255 13.67 3.11 4.61
CA ARG A 255 14.10 2.78 5.98
C ARG A 255 15.12 3.79 6.51
N LEU A 256 16.12 4.13 5.68
CA LEU A 256 17.16 5.08 6.05
C LEU A 256 16.60 6.47 6.35
N VAL A 257 15.74 6.97 5.45
CA VAL A 257 15.07 8.26 5.58
C VAL A 257 14.19 8.34 6.81
N ASN A 258 13.37 7.31 7.07
CA ASN A 258 12.50 7.29 8.25
C ASN A 258 13.30 7.27 9.55
N ALA A 259 14.36 6.47 9.63
CA ALA A 259 15.23 6.41 10.81
C ALA A 259 15.89 7.77 11.08
N TYR A 260 16.37 8.46 10.03
CA TYR A 260 16.93 9.80 10.16
C TYR A 260 15.90 10.84 10.64
N LEU A 261 14.68 10.82 10.05
CA LEU A 261 13.62 11.74 10.43
C LEU A 261 13.16 11.53 11.88
N ASP A 262 13.07 10.28 12.33
CA ASP A 262 12.66 9.96 13.70
C ASP A 262 13.74 10.43 14.70
N MET A 263 15.04 10.23 14.39
CA MET A 263 16.15 10.77 15.18
C MET A 263 16.12 12.32 15.21
N ALA A 264 15.95 12.95 14.06
CA ALA A 264 15.95 14.41 13.96
C ALA A 264 14.75 15.04 14.70
N LYS A 265 13.60 14.38 14.66
CA LYS A 265 12.41 14.77 15.41
C LYS A 265 12.64 14.70 16.92
N ASP A 266 13.24 13.61 17.43
CA ASP A 266 13.60 13.48 18.86
C ASP A 266 14.51 14.64 19.29
N MET A 267 15.50 14.99 18.48
CA MET A 267 16.39 16.11 18.78
C MET A 267 15.68 17.46 18.81
N ALA A 268 14.76 17.70 17.88
CA ALA A 268 13.95 18.90 17.85
C ALA A 268 13.02 19.00 19.06
N GLU A 269 12.37 17.91 19.46
CA GLU A 269 11.50 17.84 20.66
C GLU A 269 12.29 18.08 21.96
N ARG A 270 13.55 17.68 22.01
CA ARG A 270 14.46 17.94 23.12
C ARG A 270 15.03 19.37 23.14
N HIS A 271 14.65 20.21 22.18
CA HIS A 271 15.07 21.60 22.04
C HIS A 271 16.59 21.75 22.00
N ILE A 272 17.31 20.82 21.38
CA ILE A 272 18.76 20.91 21.22
C ILE A 272 19.06 21.97 20.18
N PRO A 273 19.75 23.08 20.54
CA PRO A 273 20.06 24.10 19.56
C PRO A 273 20.99 23.55 18.47
N MET A 274 20.62 23.71 17.23
CA MET A 274 21.36 23.20 16.07
C MET A 274 21.47 24.29 15.00
N THR A 275 22.63 24.42 14.40
CA THR A 275 22.83 25.18 13.16
C THR A 275 22.61 24.29 11.94
N MET A 276 22.51 24.88 10.75
CA MET A 276 22.46 24.11 9.49
C MET A 276 23.73 23.25 9.30
N GLU A 277 24.89 23.75 9.74
CA GLU A 277 26.14 22.99 9.73
C GLU A 277 26.11 21.79 10.69
N ASP A 278 25.53 21.96 11.88
CA ASP A 278 25.35 20.86 12.84
C ASP A 278 24.45 19.75 12.26
N TRP A 279 23.40 20.13 11.55
CA TRP A 279 22.55 19.18 10.85
C TRP A 279 23.31 18.42 9.74
N ALA A 280 24.19 19.11 8.98
CA ALA A 280 25.03 18.47 7.99
C ALA A 280 25.97 17.43 8.62
N LYS A 281 26.62 17.77 9.72
CA LYS A 281 27.50 16.86 10.47
C LYS A 281 26.71 15.71 11.09
N ARG A 282 25.45 15.94 11.45
CA ARG A 282 24.60 14.93 12.07
C ARG A 282 24.20 13.84 11.08
N ILE A 283 23.92 14.21 9.82
CA ILE A 283 23.62 13.20 8.79
C ILE A 283 24.83 12.29 8.54
N ASP A 284 26.05 12.87 8.52
CA ASP A 284 27.26 12.06 8.33
C ASP A 284 27.46 11.06 9.48
N LYS A 285 27.30 11.51 10.72
CA LYS A 285 27.35 10.65 11.90
C LYS A 285 26.27 9.56 11.89
N PHE A 286 25.07 9.89 11.41
CA PHE A 286 23.99 8.92 11.28
C PHE A 286 24.29 7.85 10.23
N LEU A 287 24.82 8.24 9.08
CA LEU A 287 25.24 7.32 8.04
C LEU A 287 26.39 6.42 8.48
N ASP A 288 27.39 6.98 9.14
CA ASP A 288 28.53 6.25 9.73
C ASP A 288 28.03 5.23 10.78
N ALA A 289 27.17 5.64 11.69
CA ALA A 289 26.59 4.77 12.71
C ALA A 289 25.72 3.64 12.17
N THR A 290 25.32 3.71 10.90
CA THR A 290 24.57 2.67 10.19
C THR A 290 25.41 1.89 9.18
N ASP A 291 26.76 1.98 9.28
CA ASP A 291 27.73 1.34 8.41
C ASP A 291 27.49 1.63 6.92
N ARG A 292 27.10 2.88 6.60
CA ARG A 292 26.86 3.34 5.23
C ARG A 292 27.99 4.20 4.71
N GLU A 293 28.28 4.03 3.43
CA GLU A 293 29.24 4.90 2.76
C GLU A 293 28.74 6.35 2.69
N ILE A 294 29.62 7.29 2.99
CA ILE A 294 29.31 8.72 3.01
C ILE A 294 29.88 9.39 1.78
N LEU A 295 29.03 10.04 1.02
CA LEU A 295 29.47 10.89 -0.12
C LEU A 295 30.34 12.04 0.40
N GLN A 296 31.59 12.09 -0.03
CA GLN A 296 32.57 13.07 0.41
C GLN A 296 32.54 14.36 -0.44
N ASP A 297 32.06 14.29 -1.67
CA ASP A 297 32.04 15.38 -2.64
C ASP A 297 30.62 15.64 -3.21
N ALA A 298 30.52 16.35 -4.30
CA ALA A 298 29.23 16.66 -4.95
C ALA A 298 28.79 15.58 -5.95
N GLY A 299 29.60 14.53 -6.16
CA GLY A 299 29.46 13.55 -7.24
C GLY A 299 30.16 14.03 -8.52
N HIS A 300 30.32 13.10 -9.47
CA HIS A 300 31.09 13.37 -10.71
C HIS A 300 30.21 13.86 -11.86
N ILE A 301 28.90 13.80 -11.73
CA ILE A 301 27.92 14.15 -12.77
C ILE A 301 27.01 15.26 -12.28
N THR A 302 26.86 16.32 -13.10
CA THR A 302 25.92 17.41 -12.75
C THR A 302 24.48 17.04 -13.06
N ALA A 303 23.54 17.66 -12.38
CA ALA A 303 22.12 17.43 -12.60
C ALA A 303 21.66 17.86 -14.02
N GLU A 304 22.28 18.90 -14.54
CA GLU A 304 22.04 19.41 -15.90
C GLU A 304 22.45 18.37 -16.94
N TYR A 305 23.67 17.83 -16.82
CA TYR A 305 24.15 16.78 -17.72
C TYR A 305 23.29 15.52 -17.66
N ALA A 306 22.95 15.06 -16.46
CA ALA A 306 22.10 13.88 -16.27
C ALA A 306 20.72 14.05 -16.92
N LYS A 307 20.14 15.25 -16.80
CA LYS A 307 18.87 15.59 -17.44
C LYS A 307 18.99 15.57 -18.96
N GLU A 308 19.98 16.25 -19.52
CA GLU A 308 20.22 16.29 -21.00
C GLU A 308 20.45 14.89 -21.55
N TYR A 309 21.23 14.08 -20.87
CA TYR A 309 21.48 12.68 -21.23
C TYR A 309 20.18 11.87 -21.24
N ALA A 310 19.41 11.89 -20.15
CA ALA A 310 18.16 11.14 -20.05
C ALA A 310 17.12 11.61 -21.08
N GLU A 311 17.03 12.91 -21.34
CA GLU A 311 16.17 13.47 -22.38
C GLU A 311 16.60 13.02 -23.78
N SER A 312 17.91 12.89 -24.05
CA SER A 312 18.43 12.39 -25.35
C SER A 312 18.09 10.92 -25.54
N GLU A 313 18.22 10.10 -24.49
CA GLU A 313 17.81 8.68 -24.50
C GLU A 313 16.28 8.54 -24.66
N PHE A 314 15.51 9.43 -24.06
CA PHE A 314 14.05 9.46 -24.21
C PHE A 314 13.62 9.75 -25.65
N GLU A 315 14.27 10.67 -26.36
CA GLU A 315 13.92 10.95 -27.77
C GLU A 315 14.13 9.72 -28.68
N LYS A 316 15.14 8.88 -28.39
CA LYS A 316 15.33 7.60 -29.08
C LYS A 316 14.24 6.58 -28.67
N TYR A 317 14.00 6.44 -27.38
CA TYR A 317 13.01 5.51 -26.83
C TYR A 317 11.56 5.85 -27.24
N ARG A 318 11.23 7.14 -27.37
CA ARG A 318 9.91 7.60 -27.78
C ARG A 318 9.46 6.98 -29.10
N VAL A 319 10.36 6.84 -30.06
CA VAL A 319 10.06 6.22 -31.35
C VAL A 319 9.66 4.74 -31.18
N ILE A 320 10.36 4.04 -30.30
CA ILE A 320 10.05 2.62 -29.96
C ILE A 320 8.70 2.55 -29.21
N GLN A 321 8.54 3.39 -28.20
CA GLN A 321 7.32 3.44 -27.39
C GLN A 321 6.08 3.75 -28.25
N ASP A 322 6.17 4.70 -29.18
CA ASP A 322 5.06 5.08 -30.03
C ASP A 322 4.64 3.96 -31.00
N ARG A 323 5.57 3.09 -31.39
CA ARG A 323 5.25 1.87 -32.17
C ARG A 323 4.60 0.76 -31.33
N LEU A 324 5.00 0.62 -30.07
CA LEU A 324 4.56 -0.47 -29.20
C LEU A 324 3.29 -0.10 -28.39
N PHE A 325 3.03 1.17 -28.22
CA PHE A 325 1.93 1.64 -27.36
C PHE A 325 0.59 1.43 -28.06
N ARG A 326 -0.28 0.66 -27.40
CA ARG A 326 -1.69 0.53 -27.75
C ARG A 326 -2.53 1.40 -26.83
N SER A 327 -3.31 2.30 -27.41
CA SER A 327 -4.32 3.05 -26.68
C SER A 327 -5.47 2.11 -26.25
N ASP A 328 -6.26 2.51 -25.27
CA ASP A 328 -7.46 1.75 -24.90
C ASP A 328 -8.46 1.67 -26.07
N PHE A 329 -8.44 2.66 -26.95
CA PHE A 329 -9.21 2.68 -28.18
C PHE A 329 -8.73 1.58 -29.17
N ASP A 330 -7.40 1.43 -29.35
CA ASP A 330 -6.82 0.41 -30.24
C ASP A 330 -7.11 -1.01 -29.71
N LYS A 331 -7.12 -1.20 -28.39
CA LYS A 331 -7.51 -2.46 -27.76
C LYS A 331 -8.99 -2.79 -27.98
N PHE A 332 -9.84 -1.77 -27.99
CA PHE A 332 -11.28 -1.92 -28.21
C PHE A 332 -11.62 -2.21 -29.69
N ASP A 333 -10.90 -1.58 -30.64
CA ASP A 333 -11.14 -1.70 -32.08
C ASP A 333 -10.51 -3.00 -32.69
N GLY A 334 -9.80 -3.80 -31.90
CA GLY A 334 -9.25 -5.09 -32.32
C GLY A 334 -8.17 -5.04 -33.40
N LYS A 335 -7.68 -3.87 -33.77
CA LYS A 335 -6.61 -3.69 -34.76
C LYS A 335 -5.26 -4.07 -34.19
N ASP A 336 -4.62 -5.07 -34.78
CA ASP A 336 -3.26 -5.48 -34.43
C ASP A 336 -2.23 -4.67 -35.26
N PRO A 337 -1.45 -3.77 -34.65
CA PRO A 337 -0.45 -2.99 -35.37
C PRO A 337 0.76 -3.82 -35.83
N GLN A 338 0.82 -5.10 -35.49
CA GLN A 338 1.90 -6.01 -35.95
C GLN A 338 1.56 -6.76 -37.25
N LEU A 339 0.38 -6.59 -37.81
CA LEU A 339 0.11 -7.07 -39.15
C LEU A 339 0.81 -6.16 -40.17
N PRO A 340 1.67 -6.69 -41.05
CA PRO A 340 2.21 -5.90 -42.15
C PRO A 340 1.04 -5.37 -42.96
N LEU A 341 1.07 -4.10 -43.28
CA LEU A 341 0.17 -3.52 -44.28
C LEU A 341 0.50 -4.24 -45.60
N ASP A 342 -0.35 -5.16 -46.01
CA ASP A 342 -0.33 -5.63 -47.39
C ASP A 342 -0.60 -4.41 -48.26
N ILE A 343 0.46 -3.93 -48.88
CA ILE A 343 0.40 -2.87 -49.89
C ILE A 343 -0.05 -3.58 -51.16
N GLU A 344 -1.33 -3.47 -51.50
CA GLU A 344 -1.75 -3.62 -52.88
C GLU A 344 -1.47 -2.36 -53.69
#